data_718b67e854917e8277b1ecf71f9925c5
#
_entry.id   718b67e854917e8277b1ecf71f9925c5
#
_cell.length_a   1.000
_cell.length_b   1.000
_cell.length_c   1.000
_cell.angle_alpha   90.00
_cell.angle_beta   90.00
_cell.angle_gamma   90.00
#
_symmetry.space_group_name_H-M   'P 1'
#
loop_
_entity.id
_entity.type
_entity.pdbx_description
1 polymer ?
#
loop_
_entity_poly.entity_id
_entity_poly.type
_entity_poly.pdbx_seq_one_letter_code
_entity_poly.pdbx_strand_id
1 'polypeptide(L)'
;MSASGGTKAIVAALSANLAIAVAKFVAFLFSGSSSMLAESVHSLADSGNQGLLLLGGKKAKREATPQHPFGYGRERYIYAFLVSIVLFSVGGMFAVYEGYEKIKHPHEIEAWYWPVGVLIFAIIAEGFSFRTAIKESNQTRGALSWTEFIRRAKAPELPVVLLEDFGALIGLVLALAGVGLAIGTGDGVWDGIGTLCIGILLIAIAIVLAAETKSLLLGEAAGTDQVEKIKAAVVDGDTVTGIIHMRTLHLGPEELLVAAKIAVQHDDTATEVANAINAAESRIREAVPIARVIYLEPDIYNEAAARSGTNPAKNAAKDAKGPAEEAPDAKGPSDPTETSH
;
A
#
# COMPACT_ATOMS: atom_id res chain seq x y z
N MET A 1 -8.15 -7.04 14.57
CA MET A 1 -8.94 -6.60 13.38
C MET A 1 -8.98 -7.76 12.41
N SER A 2 -10.16 -8.20 11.98
CA SER A 2 -10.29 -9.47 11.26
C SER A 2 -9.85 -9.34 9.81
N ALA A 3 -8.97 -10.24 9.36
CA ALA A 3 -8.59 -10.45 7.94
C ALA A 3 -9.80 -10.69 7.00
N SER A 4 -11.00 -10.82 7.56
CA SER A 4 -12.24 -11.11 6.80
C SER A 4 -12.77 -9.92 6.00
N GLY A 5 -12.56 -8.67 6.46
CA GLY A 5 -13.09 -7.48 5.77
C GLY A 5 -12.40 -7.23 4.42
N GLY A 6 -11.06 -7.30 4.39
CA GLY A 6 -10.30 -7.16 3.16
C GLY A 6 -10.67 -8.22 2.11
N THR A 7 -10.86 -9.48 2.53
CA THR A 7 -11.23 -10.56 1.62
C THR A 7 -12.59 -10.34 0.95
N LYS A 8 -13.58 -9.80 1.67
CA LYS A 8 -14.90 -9.52 1.07
C LYS A 8 -14.84 -8.43 0.01
N ALA A 9 -14.08 -7.35 0.27
CA ALA A 9 -13.86 -6.30 -0.71
C ALA A 9 -13.16 -6.84 -1.96
N ILE A 10 -12.08 -7.63 -1.80
CA ILE A 10 -11.36 -8.25 -2.92
C ILE A 10 -12.27 -9.17 -3.73
N VAL A 11 -13.10 -10.00 -3.09
CA VAL A 11 -14.02 -10.91 -3.81
C VAL A 11 -15.10 -10.12 -4.54
N ALA A 12 -15.62 -9.02 -3.98
CA ALA A 12 -16.57 -8.16 -4.64
C ALA A 12 -15.95 -7.52 -5.89
N ALA A 13 -14.73 -6.96 -5.80
CA ALA A 13 -14.00 -6.38 -6.92
C ALA A 13 -13.69 -7.43 -8.00
N LEU A 14 -13.20 -8.61 -7.61
CA LEU A 14 -12.94 -9.72 -8.54
C LEU A 14 -14.22 -10.11 -9.30
N SER A 15 -15.34 -10.20 -8.60
CA SER A 15 -16.63 -10.58 -9.23
C SER A 15 -17.12 -9.49 -10.20
N ALA A 16 -16.99 -8.21 -9.84
CA ALA A 16 -17.35 -7.09 -10.69
C ALA A 16 -16.48 -7.07 -11.96
N ASN A 17 -15.15 -7.10 -11.82
CA ASN A 17 -14.21 -7.07 -12.94
C ASN A 17 -14.37 -8.27 -13.88
N LEU A 18 -14.60 -9.46 -13.35
CA LEU A 18 -14.86 -10.65 -14.17
C LEU A 18 -16.18 -10.51 -14.95
N ALA A 19 -17.24 -9.98 -14.33
CA ALA A 19 -18.52 -9.73 -15.01
C ALA A 19 -18.35 -8.68 -16.11
N ILE A 20 -17.59 -7.62 -15.87
CA ILE A 20 -17.27 -6.58 -16.86
C ILE A 20 -16.45 -7.17 -18.02
N ALA A 21 -15.42 -7.99 -17.73
CA ALA A 21 -14.61 -8.66 -18.74
C ALA A 21 -15.48 -9.54 -19.66
N VAL A 22 -16.39 -10.32 -19.07
CA VAL A 22 -17.33 -11.16 -19.84
C VAL A 22 -18.26 -10.29 -20.69
N ALA A 23 -18.84 -9.23 -20.15
CA ALA A 23 -19.71 -8.32 -20.89
C ALA A 23 -18.99 -7.68 -22.09
N LYS A 24 -17.75 -7.21 -21.90
CA LYS A 24 -16.91 -6.66 -22.98
C LYS A 24 -16.57 -7.71 -24.04
N PHE A 25 -16.25 -8.94 -23.61
CA PHE A 25 -15.98 -10.04 -24.53
C PHE A 25 -17.22 -10.43 -25.36
N VAL A 26 -18.39 -10.48 -24.73
CA VAL A 26 -19.65 -10.71 -25.45
C VAL A 26 -19.91 -9.57 -26.44
N ALA A 27 -19.70 -8.30 -26.04
CA ALA A 27 -19.82 -7.17 -26.96
C ALA A 27 -18.88 -7.28 -28.15
N PHE A 28 -17.62 -7.76 -27.95
CA PHE A 28 -16.69 -8.08 -29.04
C PHE A 28 -17.26 -9.14 -30.00
N LEU A 29 -17.80 -10.23 -29.49
CA LEU A 29 -18.35 -11.31 -30.33
C LEU A 29 -19.48 -10.83 -31.25
N PHE A 30 -20.29 -9.87 -30.81
CA PHE A 30 -21.41 -9.32 -31.59
C PHE A 30 -21.02 -8.13 -32.46
N SER A 31 -20.04 -7.31 -32.06
CA SER A 31 -19.63 -6.11 -32.80
C SER A 31 -18.43 -6.35 -33.72
N GLY A 32 -17.63 -7.40 -33.49
CA GLY A 32 -16.34 -7.59 -34.14
C GLY A 32 -15.29 -6.55 -33.80
N SER A 33 -15.57 -5.67 -32.80
CA SER A 33 -14.71 -4.55 -32.41
C SER A 33 -13.46 -5.03 -31.69
N SER A 34 -12.29 -4.84 -32.30
CA SER A 34 -10.99 -5.12 -31.65
C SER A 34 -10.77 -4.32 -30.37
N SER A 35 -11.36 -3.13 -30.24
CA SER A 35 -11.34 -2.32 -29.02
C SER A 35 -12.06 -3.03 -27.87
N MET A 36 -13.23 -3.64 -28.12
CA MET A 36 -13.97 -4.41 -27.10
C MET A 36 -13.16 -5.63 -26.64
N LEU A 37 -12.44 -6.29 -27.53
CA LEU A 37 -11.54 -7.39 -27.17
C LEU A 37 -10.40 -6.90 -26.27
N ALA A 38 -9.70 -5.82 -26.67
CA ALA A 38 -8.63 -5.24 -25.89
C ALA A 38 -9.10 -4.82 -24.49
N GLU A 39 -10.25 -4.20 -24.39
CA GLU A 39 -10.86 -3.80 -23.13
C GLU A 39 -11.31 -4.99 -22.26
N SER A 40 -11.74 -6.10 -22.89
CA SER A 40 -12.03 -7.35 -22.16
C SER A 40 -10.77 -7.93 -21.54
N VAL A 41 -9.66 -7.96 -22.29
CA VAL A 41 -8.35 -8.41 -21.78
C VAL A 41 -7.88 -7.52 -20.64
N HIS A 42 -8.08 -6.20 -20.73
CA HIS A 42 -7.75 -5.27 -19.66
C HIS A 42 -8.55 -5.56 -18.38
N SER A 43 -9.86 -5.73 -18.47
CA SER A 43 -10.70 -6.07 -17.31
C SER A 43 -10.37 -7.46 -16.72
N LEU A 44 -9.86 -8.38 -17.54
CA LEU A 44 -9.33 -9.65 -17.06
C LEU A 44 -8.00 -9.46 -16.29
N ALA A 45 -7.14 -8.54 -16.72
CA ALA A 45 -5.92 -8.17 -15.99
C ALA A 45 -6.25 -7.54 -14.62
N ASP A 46 -7.28 -6.68 -14.55
CA ASP A 46 -7.78 -6.12 -13.28
C ASP A 46 -8.29 -7.22 -12.35
N SER A 47 -8.99 -8.24 -12.89
CA SER A 47 -9.34 -9.44 -12.12
C SER A 47 -8.10 -10.18 -11.61
N GLY A 48 -7.00 -10.17 -12.36
CA GLY A 48 -5.70 -10.70 -11.95
C GLY A 48 -5.13 -9.98 -10.72
N ASN A 49 -5.32 -8.66 -10.61
CA ASN A 49 -4.89 -7.87 -9.45
C ASN A 49 -5.54 -8.36 -8.15
N GLN A 50 -6.87 -8.58 -8.16
CA GLN A 50 -7.59 -9.13 -7.01
C GLN A 50 -7.14 -10.57 -6.73
N GLY A 51 -6.85 -11.36 -7.77
CA GLY A 51 -6.25 -12.69 -7.63
C GLY A 51 -4.90 -12.66 -6.92
N LEU A 52 -4.03 -11.70 -7.25
CA LEU A 52 -2.75 -11.49 -6.58
C LEU A 52 -2.93 -11.13 -5.10
N LEU A 53 -3.86 -10.25 -4.75
CA LEU A 53 -4.15 -9.90 -3.35
C LEU A 53 -4.63 -11.11 -2.55
N LEU A 54 -5.53 -11.93 -3.12
CA LEU A 54 -6.00 -13.17 -2.47
C LEU A 54 -4.86 -14.17 -2.28
N LEU A 55 -3.98 -14.31 -3.28
CA LEU A 55 -2.82 -15.18 -3.22
C LEU A 55 -1.83 -14.72 -2.14
N GLY A 56 -1.55 -13.41 -2.06
CA GLY A 56 -0.74 -12.80 -1.02
C GLY A 56 -1.30 -13.07 0.37
N GLY A 57 -2.60 -12.87 0.56
CA GLY A 57 -3.29 -13.16 1.81
C GLY A 57 -3.25 -14.65 2.20
N LYS A 58 -3.29 -15.56 1.22
CA LYS A 58 -3.16 -17.01 1.46
C LYS A 58 -1.72 -17.38 1.82
N LYS A 59 -0.73 -16.88 1.09
CA LYS A 59 0.70 -17.16 1.35
C LYS A 59 1.17 -16.61 2.68
N ALA A 60 0.67 -15.45 3.10
CA ALA A 60 1.02 -14.84 4.37
C ALA A 60 0.61 -15.68 5.61
N LYS A 61 -0.33 -16.61 5.45
CA LYS A 61 -0.78 -17.51 6.53
C LYS A 61 0.08 -18.76 6.70
N ARG A 62 1.14 -18.91 5.91
CA ARG A 62 2.06 -20.05 6.05
C ARG A 62 2.82 -19.95 7.36
N GLU A 63 3.06 -21.10 7.97
CA GLU A 63 3.84 -21.20 9.19
C GLU A 63 5.30 -20.77 8.96
N ALA A 64 5.91 -20.23 10.01
CA ALA A 64 7.33 -19.89 9.99
C ALA A 64 8.20 -21.12 9.70
N THR A 65 9.30 -20.91 8.99
CA THR A 65 10.28 -21.93 8.65
C THR A 65 11.67 -21.50 9.12
N PRO A 66 12.66 -22.40 9.19
CA PRO A 66 14.03 -22.02 9.53
C PRO A 66 14.62 -20.94 8.59
N GLN A 67 14.19 -20.89 7.31
CA GLN A 67 14.61 -19.86 6.37
C GLN A 67 13.84 -18.52 6.56
N HIS A 68 12.61 -18.61 7.08
CA HIS A 68 11.76 -17.45 7.35
C HIS A 68 11.24 -17.51 8.79
N PRO A 69 12.10 -17.27 9.79
CA PRO A 69 11.79 -17.49 11.21
C PRO A 69 10.70 -16.53 11.73
N PHE A 70 10.51 -15.40 11.08
CA PHE A 70 9.42 -14.45 11.37
C PHE A 70 8.17 -14.66 10.52
N GLY A 71 8.03 -15.84 9.88
CA GLY A 71 6.87 -16.16 9.07
C GLY A 71 6.83 -15.43 7.72
N TYR A 72 5.64 -15.44 7.10
CA TYR A 72 5.41 -14.95 5.74
C TYR A 72 4.44 -13.76 5.70
N GLY A 73 4.21 -13.07 6.81
CA GLY A 73 3.26 -11.95 6.89
C GLY A 73 3.49 -10.84 5.85
N ARG A 74 4.74 -10.62 5.45
CA ARG A 74 5.15 -9.64 4.43
C ARG A 74 4.74 -10.00 3.00
N GLU A 75 4.35 -11.24 2.72
CA GLU A 75 3.82 -11.63 1.40
C GLU A 75 2.65 -10.72 0.98
N ARG A 76 1.79 -10.30 1.91
CA ARG A 76 0.70 -9.35 1.61
C ARG A 76 1.21 -8.03 1.06
N TYR A 77 2.31 -7.52 1.58
CA TYR A 77 2.94 -6.27 1.12
C TYR A 77 3.57 -6.43 -0.26
N ILE A 78 4.23 -7.57 -0.51
CA ILE A 78 4.84 -7.91 -1.80
C ILE A 78 3.76 -7.98 -2.88
N TYR A 79 2.67 -8.70 -2.62
CA TYR A 79 1.59 -8.84 -3.60
C TYR A 79 0.86 -7.51 -3.85
N ALA A 80 0.63 -6.70 -2.82
CA ALA A 80 0.07 -5.36 -3.00
C ALA A 80 1.00 -4.43 -3.82
N PHE A 81 2.31 -4.54 -3.63
CA PHE A 81 3.28 -3.82 -4.45
C PHE A 81 3.29 -4.31 -5.91
N LEU A 82 3.20 -5.62 -6.15
CA LEU A 82 3.05 -6.17 -7.49
C LEU A 82 1.79 -5.65 -8.19
N VAL A 83 0.66 -5.58 -7.49
CA VAL A 83 -0.58 -4.98 -8.03
C VAL A 83 -0.34 -3.52 -8.46
N SER A 84 0.37 -2.73 -7.67
CA SER A 84 0.67 -1.34 -8.07
C SER A 84 1.53 -1.25 -9.33
N ILE A 85 2.46 -2.20 -9.55
CA ILE A 85 3.26 -2.27 -10.78
C ILE A 85 2.40 -2.68 -11.98
N VAL A 86 1.50 -3.65 -11.83
CA VAL A 86 0.59 -4.07 -12.89
C VAL A 86 -0.36 -2.94 -13.25
N LEU A 87 -0.93 -2.26 -12.26
CA LEU A 87 -1.80 -1.11 -12.47
C LEU A 87 -1.06 0.03 -13.21
N PHE A 88 0.19 0.29 -12.87
CA PHE A 88 1.02 1.28 -13.56
C PHE A 88 1.29 0.91 -15.02
N SER A 89 1.71 -0.33 -15.28
CA SER A 89 2.17 -0.75 -16.61
C SER A 89 0.99 -1.11 -17.52
N VAL A 90 0.14 -2.04 -17.11
CA VAL A 90 -0.96 -2.57 -17.93
C VAL A 90 -2.17 -1.63 -17.90
N GLY A 91 -2.48 -1.03 -16.73
CA GLY A 91 -3.57 -0.06 -16.63
C GLY A 91 -3.16 1.30 -17.19
N GLY A 92 -2.21 1.96 -16.55
CA GLY A 92 -1.87 3.36 -16.81
C GLY A 92 -1.13 3.60 -18.11
N MET A 93 0.06 3.00 -18.29
CA MET A 93 0.88 3.27 -19.46
C MET A 93 0.24 2.79 -20.76
N PHE A 94 -0.44 1.63 -20.72
CA PHE A 94 -1.15 1.13 -21.89
C PHE A 94 -2.31 2.05 -22.28
N ALA A 95 -3.10 2.54 -21.30
CA ALA A 95 -4.19 3.50 -21.58
C ALA A 95 -3.67 4.83 -22.11
N VAL A 96 -2.50 5.32 -21.63
CA VAL A 96 -1.86 6.53 -22.21
C VAL A 96 -1.46 6.29 -23.66
N TYR A 97 -0.86 5.15 -23.95
CA TYR A 97 -0.48 4.79 -25.34
C TYR A 97 -1.71 4.66 -26.24
N GLU A 98 -2.74 3.96 -25.80
CA GLU A 98 -3.98 3.79 -26.54
C GLU A 98 -4.70 5.12 -26.78
N GLY A 99 -4.79 5.99 -25.75
CA GLY A 99 -5.35 7.33 -25.89
C GLY A 99 -4.60 8.20 -26.90
N TYR A 100 -3.29 8.12 -26.90
CA TYR A 100 -2.45 8.82 -27.87
C TYR A 100 -2.68 8.31 -29.31
N GLU A 101 -2.77 6.99 -29.51
CA GLU A 101 -3.06 6.40 -30.83
C GLU A 101 -4.47 6.79 -31.33
N LYS A 102 -5.48 6.77 -30.46
CA LYS A 102 -6.85 7.21 -30.80
C LYS A 102 -6.93 8.68 -31.17
N ILE A 103 -6.09 9.56 -30.57
CA ILE A 103 -6.01 10.97 -30.92
C ILE A 103 -5.34 11.16 -32.30
N LYS A 104 -4.29 10.37 -32.61
CA LYS A 104 -3.61 10.46 -33.90
C LYS A 104 -4.39 9.84 -35.05
N HIS A 105 -5.11 8.78 -34.77
CA HIS A 105 -5.88 8.02 -35.74
C HIS A 105 -7.32 7.86 -35.25
N PRO A 106 -8.08 8.98 -35.23
CA PRO A 106 -9.45 8.96 -34.75
C PRO A 106 -10.33 8.10 -35.66
N HIS A 107 -11.08 7.20 -35.05
CA HIS A 107 -12.05 6.36 -35.72
C HIS A 107 -13.45 6.78 -35.30
N GLU A 108 -14.38 6.79 -36.28
CA GLU A 108 -15.80 6.95 -35.95
C GLU A 108 -16.31 5.78 -35.12
N ILE A 109 -17.13 6.06 -34.13
CA ILE A 109 -17.69 5.04 -33.25
C ILE A 109 -18.91 4.44 -33.96
N GLU A 110 -18.66 3.36 -34.70
CA GLU A 110 -19.76 2.56 -35.26
C GLU A 110 -20.49 1.79 -34.13
N ALA A 111 -21.78 1.58 -34.30
CA ALA A 111 -22.63 0.84 -33.35
C ALA A 111 -22.46 1.30 -31.87
N TRP A 112 -22.49 2.61 -31.66
CA TRP A 112 -22.24 3.30 -30.38
C TRP A 112 -23.05 2.76 -29.18
N TYR A 113 -24.20 2.13 -29.43
CA TYR A 113 -25.05 1.54 -28.38
C TYR A 113 -24.36 0.40 -27.63
N TRP A 114 -23.42 -0.33 -28.26
CA TRP A 114 -22.66 -1.36 -27.58
C TRP A 114 -21.69 -0.82 -26.52
N PRO A 115 -20.73 0.09 -26.87
CA PRO A 115 -19.84 0.66 -25.86
C PRO A 115 -20.60 1.41 -24.76
N VAL A 116 -21.62 2.18 -25.09
CA VAL A 116 -22.43 2.89 -24.09
C VAL A 116 -23.15 1.91 -23.15
N GLY A 117 -23.76 0.84 -23.68
CA GLY A 117 -24.42 -0.18 -22.88
C GLY A 117 -23.46 -0.89 -21.93
N VAL A 118 -22.27 -1.25 -22.41
CA VAL A 118 -21.21 -1.90 -21.60
C VAL A 118 -20.68 -0.94 -20.53
N LEU A 119 -20.45 0.34 -20.86
CA LEU A 119 -19.98 1.33 -19.88
C LEU A 119 -21.00 1.55 -18.76
N ILE A 120 -22.29 1.64 -19.08
CA ILE A 120 -23.36 1.76 -18.06
C ILE A 120 -23.39 0.52 -17.17
N PHE A 121 -23.31 -0.69 -17.75
CA PHE A 121 -23.24 -1.93 -16.99
C PHE A 121 -22.00 -1.95 -16.07
N ALA A 122 -20.83 -1.55 -16.59
CA ALA A 122 -19.59 -1.50 -15.84
C ALA A 122 -19.68 -0.50 -14.67
N ILE A 123 -20.24 0.70 -14.87
CA ILE A 123 -20.47 1.69 -13.81
C ILE A 123 -21.33 1.11 -12.69
N ILE A 124 -22.36 0.35 -13.02
CA ILE A 124 -23.23 -0.29 -12.03
C ILE A 124 -22.48 -1.38 -11.27
N ALA A 125 -21.77 -2.27 -11.97
CA ALA A 125 -21.02 -3.36 -11.37
C ALA A 125 -19.90 -2.83 -10.44
N GLU A 126 -19.12 -1.86 -10.92
CA GLU A 126 -18.04 -1.21 -10.19
C GLU A 126 -18.57 -0.40 -9.00
N GLY A 127 -19.73 0.25 -9.15
CA GLY A 127 -20.42 0.94 -8.07
C GLY A 127 -20.80 0.00 -6.91
N PHE A 128 -21.19 -1.23 -7.17
CA PHE A 128 -21.44 -2.24 -6.13
C PHE A 128 -20.15 -2.68 -5.46
N SER A 129 -19.07 -2.90 -6.22
CA SER A 129 -17.74 -3.22 -5.69
C SER A 129 -17.25 -2.11 -4.77
N PHE A 130 -17.19 -0.89 -5.26
CA PHE A 130 -16.75 0.30 -4.51
C PHE A 130 -17.56 0.53 -3.25
N ARG A 131 -18.88 0.37 -3.30
CA ARG A 131 -19.72 0.44 -2.11
C ARG A 131 -19.34 -0.62 -1.07
N THR A 132 -18.99 -1.82 -1.51
CA THR A 132 -18.52 -2.88 -0.60
C THR A 132 -17.17 -2.52 -0.01
N ALA A 133 -16.22 -2.02 -0.82
CA ALA A 133 -14.92 -1.55 -0.36
C ALA A 133 -15.05 -0.42 0.68
N ILE A 134 -15.92 0.58 0.43
CA ILE A 134 -16.23 1.65 1.40
C ILE A 134 -16.79 1.08 2.71
N LYS A 135 -17.75 0.14 2.63
CA LYS A 135 -18.37 -0.46 3.82
C LYS A 135 -17.36 -1.20 4.68
N GLU A 136 -16.51 -2.03 4.06
CA GLU A 136 -15.47 -2.77 4.79
C GLU A 136 -14.38 -1.83 5.32
N SER A 137 -13.99 -0.81 4.54
CA SER A 137 -13.02 0.21 4.97
C SER A 137 -13.55 1.02 6.16
N ASN A 138 -14.82 1.39 6.19
CA ASN A 138 -15.41 2.13 7.31
C ASN A 138 -15.38 1.36 8.63
N GLN A 139 -15.44 0.02 8.61
CA GLN A 139 -15.32 -0.81 9.81
C GLN A 139 -13.90 -0.75 10.41
N THR A 140 -12.91 -0.47 9.59
CA THR A 140 -11.49 -0.47 9.97
C THR A 140 -10.97 0.95 10.20
N ARG A 141 -11.46 1.91 9.41
CA ARG A 141 -11.03 3.31 9.40
C ARG A 141 -11.33 4.04 10.71
N GLY A 142 -12.47 3.74 11.35
CA GLY A 142 -12.92 4.48 12.54
C GLY A 142 -13.12 5.97 12.24
N ALA A 143 -12.50 6.83 13.04
CA ALA A 143 -12.58 8.30 12.90
C ALA A 143 -11.53 8.90 11.94
N LEU A 144 -10.63 8.10 11.34
CA LEU A 144 -9.61 8.61 10.43
C LEU A 144 -10.23 9.17 9.15
N SER A 145 -9.62 10.21 8.59
CA SER A 145 -9.95 10.67 7.24
C SER A 145 -9.55 9.61 6.19
N TRP A 146 -10.07 9.69 4.97
CA TRP A 146 -9.72 8.72 3.91
C TRP A 146 -8.23 8.74 3.57
N THR A 147 -7.63 9.90 3.50
CA THR A 147 -6.19 10.06 3.25
C THR A 147 -5.33 9.48 4.38
N GLU A 148 -5.74 9.70 5.64
CA GLU A 148 -5.06 9.10 6.79
C GLU A 148 -5.24 7.59 6.83
N PHE A 149 -6.43 7.09 6.50
CA PHE A 149 -6.68 5.66 6.41
C PHE A 149 -5.76 4.98 5.39
N ILE A 150 -5.67 5.53 4.17
CA ILE A 150 -4.79 4.99 3.12
C ILE A 150 -3.33 4.96 3.59
N ARG A 151 -2.84 6.07 4.19
CA ARG A 151 -1.45 6.20 4.64
C ARG A 151 -1.10 5.39 5.89
N ARG A 152 -2.06 5.16 6.78
CA ARG A 152 -1.81 4.49 8.08
C ARG A 152 -2.23 3.03 8.09
N ALA A 153 -2.91 2.54 7.06
CA ALA A 153 -3.36 1.17 6.99
C ALA A 153 -2.18 0.20 6.93
N LYS A 154 -2.11 -0.73 7.89
CA LYS A 154 -1.09 -1.78 7.92
C LYS A 154 -1.51 -3.02 7.12
N ALA A 155 -2.80 -3.11 6.74
CA ALA A 155 -3.33 -4.10 5.83
C ALA A 155 -3.58 -3.43 4.47
N PRO A 156 -2.75 -3.67 3.44
CA PRO A 156 -2.76 -2.90 2.20
C PRO A 156 -3.96 -3.22 1.31
N GLU A 157 -4.64 -4.33 1.51
CA GLU A 157 -5.69 -4.82 0.61
C GLU A 157 -6.87 -3.86 0.49
N LEU A 158 -7.35 -3.32 1.63
CA LEU A 158 -8.48 -2.39 1.61
C LEU A 158 -8.14 -1.06 0.91
N PRO A 159 -7.00 -0.38 1.21
CA PRO A 159 -6.56 0.78 0.46
C PRO A 159 -6.37 0.51 -1.04
N VAL A 160 -5.80 -0.64 -1.41
CA VAL A 160 -5.57 -1.00 -2.81
C VAL A 160 -6.92 -1.13 -3.54
N VAL A 161 -7.83 -1.97 -3.06
CA VAL A 161 -9.15 -2.17 -3.70
C VAL A 161 -9.94 -0.86 -3.73
N LEU A 162 -9.91 -0.08 -2.64
CA LEU A 162 -10.63 1.20 -2.56
C LEU A 162 -10.15 2.20 -3.62
N LEU A 163 -8.84 2.34 -3.81
CA LEU A 163 -8.27 3.27 -4.79
C LEU A 163 -8.41 2.75 -6.22
N GLU A 164 -8.32 1.45 -6.42
CA GLU A 164 -8.53 0.80 -7.72
C GLU A 164 -9.99 0.97 -8.18
N ASP A 165 -10.97 0.60 -7.36
CA ASP A 165 -12.41 0.76 -7.68
C ASP A 165 -12.79 2.26 -7.86
N PHE A 166 -12.23 3.15 -7.04
CA PHE A 166 -12.44 4.59 -7.19
C PHE A 166 -11.90 5.10 -8.53
N GLY A 167 -10.69 4.69 -8.90
CA GLY A 167 -10.07 5.02 -10.18
C GLY A 167 -10.86 4.46 -11.35
N ALA A 168 -11.33 3.21 -11.24
CA ALA A 168 -12.15 2.57 -12.25
C ALA A 168 -13.47 3.31 -12.47
N LEU A 169 -14.18 3.70 -11.41
CA LEU A 169 -15.42 4.48 -11.53
C LEU A 169 -15.20 5.84 -12.20
N ILE A 170 -14.17 6.59 -11.81
CA ILE A 170 -13.85 7.87 -12.47
C ILE A 170 -13.47 7.59 -13.93
N GLY A 171 -12.68 6.58 -14.19
CA GLY A 171 -12.28 6.16 -15.53
C GLY A 171 -13.48 5.85 -16.42
N LEU A 172 -14.46 5.09 -15.91
CA LEU A 172 -15.69 4.76 -16.64
C LEU A 172 -16.54 6.01 -16.95
N VAL A 173 -16.61 6.96 -16.02
CA VAL A 173 -17.30 8.25 -16.25
C VAL A 173 -16.58 9.07 -17.33
N LEU A 174 -15.25 9.12 -17.31
CA LEU A 174 -14.43 9.78 -18.33
C LEU A 174 -14.59 9.10 -19.69
N ALA A 175 -14.61 7.76 -19.74
CA ALA A 175 -14.86 7.00 -20.96
C ALA A 175 -16.25 7.30 -21.53
N LEU A 176 -17.28 7.30 -20.69
CA LEU A 176 -18.65 7.62 -21.10
C LEU A 176 -18.77 9.05 -21.62
N ALA A 177 -18.08 10.01 -20.98
CA ALA A 177 -18.03 11.41 -21.44
C ALA A 177 -17.27 11.53 -22.77
N GLY A 178 -16.12 10.86 -22.94
CA GLY A 178 -15.35 10.83 -24.17
C GLY A 178 -16.15 10.26 -25.35
N VAL A 179 -16.76 9.09 -25.16
CA VAL A 179 -17.63 8.44 -26.15
C VAL A 179 -18.84 9.33 -26.47
N GLY A 180 -19.49 9.91 -25.45
CA GLY A 180 -20.64 10.79 -25.64
C GLY A 180 -20.29 12.04 -26.45
N LEU A 181 -19.13 12.67 -26.18
CA LEU A 181 -18.64 13.80 -26.94
C LEU A 181 -18.26 13.40 -28.38
N ALA A 182 -17.61 12.26 -28.57
CA ALA A 182 -17.25 11.74 -29.87
C ALA A 182 -18.51 11.51 -30.75
N ILE A 183 -19.57 10.94 -30.20
CA ILE A 183 -20.85 10.75 -30.89
C ILE A 183 -21.51 12.10 -31.18
N GLY A 184 -21.52 13.04 -30.22
CA GLY A 184 -22.18 14.34 -30.37
C GLY A 184 -21.49 15.28 -31.33
N THR A 185 -20.16 15.20 -31.46
CA THR A 185 -19.36 16.06 -32.38
C THR A 185 -19.04 15.36 -33.69
N GLY A 186 -19.18 14.05 -33.79
CA GLY A 186 -18.69 13.28 -34.95
C GLY A 186 -17.17 13.14 -35.00
N ASP A 187 -16.46 13.45 -33.93
CA ASP A 187 -15.00 13.46 -33.87
C ASP A 187 -14.49 12.47 -32.81
N GLY A 188 -13.86 11.37 -33.26
CA GLY A 188 -13.29 10.31 -32.42
C GLY A 188 -12.13 10.75 -31.50
N VAL A 189 -11.58 11.96 -31.70
CA VAL A 189 -10.51 12.52 -30.84
C VAL A 189 -10.96 12.60 -29.39
N TRP A 190 -12.23 12.85 -29.10
CA TRP A 190 -12.76 12.95 -27.74
C TRP A 190 -12.68 11.63 -26.96
N ASP A 191 -12.87 10.49 -27.63
CA ASP A 191 -12.66 9.17 -27.01
C ASP A 191 -11.18 8.96 -26.67
N GLY A 192 -10.27 9.38 -27.55
CA GLY A 192 -8.83 9.36 -27.28
C GLY A 192 -8.43 10.24 -26.09
N ILE A 193 -8.98 11.44 -25.97
CA ILE A 193 -8.75 12.34 -24.82
C ILE A 193 -9.25 11.70 -23.53
N GLY A 194 -10.45 11.12 -23.54
CA GLY A 194 -11.00 10.40 -22.39
C GLY A 194 -10.07 9.27 -21.95
N THR A 195 -9.62 8.43 -22.89
CA THR A 195 -8.67 7.32 -22.63
C THR A 195 -7.34 7.81 -22.08
N LEU A 196 -6.80 8.91 -22.60
CA LEU A 196 -5.56 9.53 -22.10
C LEU A 196 -5.72 10.00 -20.63
N CYS A 197 -6.83 10.66 -20.32
CA CYS A 197 -7.13 11.11 -18.95
C CYS A 197 -7.24 9.92 -17.98
N ILE A 198 -7.84 8.81 -18.40
CA ILE A 198 -7.91 7.57 -17.63
C ILE A 198 -6.50 7.04 -17.35
N GLY A 199 -5.64 6.97 -18.36
CA GLY A 199 -4.27 6.50 -18.20
C GLY A 199 -3.48 7.34 -17.19
N ILE A 200 -3.58 8.66 -17.24
CA ILE A 200 -2.94 9.58 -16.29
C ILE A 200 -3.48 9.36 -14.87
N LEU A 201 -4.78 9.18 -14.70
CA LEU A 201 -5.40 8.90 -13.41
C LEU A 201 -4.88 7.59 -12.82
N LEU A 202 -4.83 6.52 -13.61
CA LEU A 202 -4.34 5.21 -13.17
C LEU A 202 -2.86 5.25 -12.79
N ILE A 203 -2.03 5.98 -13.54
CA ILE A 203 -0.62 6.21 -13.18
C ILE A 203 -0.51 6.92 -11.83
N ALA A 204 -1.31 7.95 -11.59
CA ALA A 204 -1.29 8.68 -10.32
C ALA A 204 -1.68 7.76 -9.14
N ILE A 205 -2.72 6.95 -9.29
CA ILE A 205 -3.14 5.97 -8.28
C ILE A 205 -2.05 4.92 -8.04
N ALA A 206 -1.47 4.38 -9.11
CA ALA A 206 -0.40 3.39 -9.02
C ALA A 206 0.84 3.91 -8.28
N ILE A 207 1.23 5.18 -8.51
CA ILE A 207 2.34 5.83 -7.79
C ILE A 207 2.03 5.93 -6.29
N VAL A 208 0.81 6.33 -5.93
CA VAL A 208 0.39 6.40 -4.51
C VAL A 208 0.46 5.02 -3.88
N LEU A 209 -0.13 4.00 -4.51
CA LEU A 209 -0.12 2.62 -4.01
C LEU A 209 1.30 2.06 -3.90
N ALA A 210 2.15 2.31 -4.89
CA ALA A 210 3.55 1.87 -4.87
C ALA A 210 4.33 2.53 -3.72
N ALA A 211 4.12 3.83 -3.46
CA ALA A 211 4.77 4.54 -2.37
C ALA A 211 4.36 3.99 -1.00
N GLU A 212 3.06 3.78 -0.77
CA GLU A 212 2.54 3.25 0.50
C GLU A 212 2.98 1.79 0.73
N THR A 213 2.85 0.94 -0.28
CA THR A 213 3.25 -0.48 -0.16
C THR A 213 4.76 -0.65 -0.03
N LYS A 214 5.57 0.20 -0.69
CA LYS A 214 7.03 0.25 -0.49
C LYS A 214 7.38 0.56 0.96
N SER A 215 6.70 1.52 1.59
CA SER A 215 6.93 1.87 3.01
C SER A 215 6.68 0.66 3.92
N LEU A 216 5.57 -0.06 3.70
CA LEU A 216 5.25 -1.29 4.42
C LEU A 216 6.30 -2.41 4.18
N LEU A 217 6.84 -2.54 2.97
CA LEU A 217 7.90 -3.51 2.66
C LEU A 217 9.20 -3.20 3.38
N LEU A 218 9.60 -1.92 3.47
CA LEU A 218 10.78 -1.50 4.24
C LEU A 218 10.60 -1.78 5.74
N GLY A 219 9.36 -1.73 6.21
CA GLY A 219 8.98 -1.97 7.58
C GLY A 219 8.60 -0.69 8.30
N GLU A 220 7.38 -0.64 8.75
CA GLU A 220 6.84 0.48 9.50
C GLU A 220 6.70 0.16 10.99
N ALA A 221 6.88 1.18 11.82
CA ALA A 221 6.66 1.07 13.26
C ALA A 221 5.16 0.92 13.58
N ALA A 222 4.88 0.47 14.81
CA ALA A 222 3.53 0.49 15.38
C ALA A 222 2.94 1.91 15.38
N GLY A 223 1.62 2.01 15.27
CA GLY A 223 0.92 3.27 15.42
C GLY A 223 1.11 3.88 16.82
N THR A 224 1.00 5.20 16.94
CA THR A 224 1.24 5.94 18.19
C THR A 224 0.41 5.37 19.35
N ASP A 225 -0.87 5.06 19.11
CA ASP A 225 -1.77 4.44 20.12
C ASP A 225 -1.24 3.09 20.62
N GLN A 226 -0.76 2.24 19.70
CA GLN A 226 -0.18 0.95 20.05
C GLN A 226 1.14 1.11 20.83
N VAL A 227 1.98 2.07 20.41
CA VAL A 227 3.24 2.39 21.11
C VAL A 227 2.97 2.81 22.55
N GLU A 228 1.99 3.68 22.79
CA GLU A 228 1.63 4.12 24.15
C GLU A 228 1.06 2.97 25.02
N LYS A 229 0.23 2.10 24.42
CA LYS A 229 -0.25 0.89 25.11
C LYS A 229 0.87 -0.06 25.48
N ILE A 230 1.84 -0.27 24.57
CA ILE A 230 3.01 -1.11 24.84
C ILE A 230 3.83 -0.51 25.96
N LYS A 231 4.12 0.80 25.93
CA LYS A 231 4.88 1.48 26.98
C LYS A 231 4.23 1.33 28.34
N ALA A 232 2.91 1.54 28.42
CA ALA A 232 2.15 1.40 29.65
C ALA A 232 2.15 -0.06 30.17
N ALA A 233 2.18 -1.04 29.25
CA ALA A 233 2.17 -2.45 29.62
C ALA A 233 3.55 -2.96 30.08
N VAL A 234 4.64 -2.36 29.61
CA VAL A 234 6.02 -2.76 29.97
C VAL A 234 6.35 -2.38 31.41
N VAL A 235 6.03 -1.16 31.83
CA VAL A 235 6.40 -0.61 33.13
C VAL A 235 5.41 -1.10 34.18
N ASP A 236 5.89 -1.72 35.26
CA ASP A 236 5.07 -2.13 36.42
C ASP A 236 5.31 -1.22 37.65
N GLY A 237 6.39 -0.46 37.64
CA GLY A 237 6.76 0.46 38.72
C GLY A 237 7.49 -0.21 39.89
N ASP A 238 7.69 -1.52 39.82
CA ASP A 238 8.40 -2.32 40.82
C ASP A 238 9.73 -2.81 40.24
N THR A 239 9.75 -3.95 39.54
CA THR A 239 10.98 -4.48 38.91
C THR A 239 11.31 -3.74 37.61
N VAL A 240 10.32 -3.51 36.73
CA VAL A 240 10.55 -2.73 35.50
C VAL A 240 10.21 -1.27 35.74
N THR A 241 11.22 -0.47 35.98
CA THR A 241 11.09 0.94 36.36
C THR A 241 10.93 1.87 35.16
N GLY A 242 11.30 1.46 33.96
CA GLY A 242 11.20 2.30 32.79
C GLY A 242 11.63 1.63 31.48
N ILE A 243 11.46 2.36 30.38
CA ILE A 243 11.94 1.97 29.05
C ILE A 243 13.09 2.87 28.65
N ILE A 244 14.26 2.29 28.41
CA ILE A 244 15.46 3.02 27.96
C ILE A 244 15.32 3.38 26.48
N HIS A 245 14.96 2.40 25.64
CA HIS A 245 14.55 2.63 24.26
C HIS A 245 13.65 1.48 23.77
N MET A 246 12.86 1.75 22.74
CA MET A 246 11.99 0.77 22.14
C MET A 246 11.94 0.97 20.62
N ARG A 247 11.93 -0.12 19.90
CA ARG A 247 11.66 -0.16 18.46
C ARG A 247 10.55 -1.19 18.18
N THR A 248 9.69 -0.84 17.26
CA THR A 248 8.63 -1.74 16.81
C THR A 248 8.68 -1.87 15.31
N LEU A 249 8.28 -3.03 14.77
CA LEU A 249 8.30 -3.31 13.36
C LEU A 249 7.14 -4.21 12.98
N HIS A 250 6.32 -3.80 12.03
CA HIS A 250 5.32 -4.68 11.44
C HIS A 250 6.00 -5.77 10.59
N LEU A 251 5.86 -7.03 10.99
CA LEU A 251 6.27 -8.22 10.23
C LEU A 251 5.19 -8.64 9.23
N GLY A 252 3.99 -8.15 9.45
CA GLY A 252 2.80 -8.31 8.64
C GLY A 252 1.67 -7.48 9.25
N PRO A 253 0.48 -7.43 8.62
CA PRO A 253 -0.64 -6.65 9.15
C PRO A 253 -1.11 -7.07 10.53
N GLU A 254 -0.96 -8.35 10.87
CA GLU A 254 -1.44 -8.96 12.12
C GLU A 254 -0.28 -9.41 13.02
N GLU A 255 0.93 -8.96 12.73
CA GLU A 255 2.12 -9.35 13.47
C GLU A 255 3.07 -8.17 13.65
N LEU A 256 3.36 -7.88 14.91
CA LEU A 256 4.23 -6.81 15.34
C LEU A 256 5.40 -7.37 16.15
N LEU A 257 6.61 -6.97 15.78
CA LEU A 257 7.80 -7.16 16.58
C LEU A 257 7.95 -5.97 17.51
N VAL A 258 8.19 -6.24 18.78
CA VAL A 258 8.55 -5.28 19.82
C VAL A 258 9.92 -5.65 20.36
N ALA A 259 10.87 -4.74 20.24
CA ALA A 259 12.20 -4.86 20.84
C ALA A 259 12.42 -3.65 21.75
N ALA A 260 12.59 -3.89 23.04
CA ALA A 260 12.78 -2.82 24.00
C ALA A 260 13.92 -3.14 24.99
N LYS A 261 14.69 -2.11 25.32
CA LYS A 261 15.62 -2.15 26.44
C LYS A 261 14.92 -1.52 27.64
N ILE A 262 14.78 -2.31 28.69
CA ILE A 262 14.02 -1.99 29.91
C ILE A 262 14.96 -1.74 31.08
N ALA A 263 14.60 -0.77 31.91
CA ALA A 263 15.35 -0.47 33.14
C ALA A 263 14.86 -1.38 34.27
N VAL A 264 15.79 -2.16 34.86
CA VAL A 264 15.55 -2.98 36.05
C VAL A 264 16.36 -2.43 37.23
N GLN A 265 16.02 -2.83 38.45
CA GLN A 265 16.74 -2.40 39.64
C GLN A 265 18.09 -3.11 39.77
N HIS A 266 19.06 -2.45 40.40
CA HIS A 266 20.42 -3.01 40.57
C HIS A 266 20.46 -4.25 41.47
N ASP A 267 19.55 -4.32 42.44
CA ASP A 267 19.54 -5.35 43.46
C ASP A 267 18.62 -6.54 43.07
N ASP A 268 17.97 -6.49 41.91
CA ASP A 268 17.11 -7.57 41.41
C ASP A 268 17.95 -8.80 41.09
N THR A 269 17.46 -9.96 41.54
CA THR A 269 18.05 -11.24 41.16
C THR A 269 17.69 -11.62 39.72
N ALA A 270 18.48 -12.47 39.10
CA ALA A 270 18.20 -12.96 37.75
C ALA A 270 16.81 -13.60 37.62
N THR A 271 16.32 -14.24 38.70
CA THR A 271 14.99 -14.86 38.75
C THR A 271 13.88 -13.79 38.76
N GLU A 272 14.03 -12.71 39.51
CA GLU A 272 13.08 -11.60 39.55
C GLU A 272 13.02 -10.92 38.22
N VAL A 273 14.16 -10.62 37.61
CA VAL A 273 14.24 -10.03 36.25
C VAL A 273 13.56 -10.93 35.22
N ALA A 274 13.80 -12.24 35.23
CA ALA A 274 13.16 -13.19 34.31
C ALA A 274 11.63 -13.21 34.47
N ASN A 275 11.16 -13.23 35.73
CA ASN A 275 9.73 -13.17 36.03
C ASN A 275 9.08 -11.85 35.58
N ALA A 276 9.76 -10.74 35.80
CA ALA A 276 9.30 -9.41 35.37
C ALA A 276 9.20 -9.31 33.84
N ILE A 277 10.18 -9.85 33.09
CA ILE A 277 10.13 -9.93 31.63
C ILE A 277 8.93 -10.74 31.17
N ASN A 278 8.73 -11.96 31.71
CA ASN A 278 7.60 -12.80 31.35
C ASN A 278 6.24 -12.12 31.65
N ALA A 279 6.13 -11.44 32.78
CA ALA A 279 4.94 -10.68 33.15
C ALA A 279 4.70 -9.49 32.21
N ALA A 280 5.74 -8.75 31.87
CA ALA A 280 5.67 -7.63 30.93
C ALA A 280 5.26 -8.10 29.51
N GLU A 281 5.83 -9.20 29.03
CA GLU A 281 5.41 -9.82 27.76
C GLU A 281 3.93 -10.20 27.75
N SER A 282 3.43 -10.76 28.83
CA SER A 282 2.01 -11.13 28.97
C SER A 282 1.11 -9.88 28.90
N ARG A 283 1.47 -8.80 29.64
CA ARG A 283 0.73 -7.53 29.60
C ARG A 283 0.76 -6.88 28.21
N ILE A 284 1.91 -6.93 27.51
CA ILE A 284 2.02 -6.40 26.15
C ILE A 284 1.10 -7.17 25.20
N ARG A 285 1.09 -8.52 25.24
CA ARG A 285 0.22 -9.35 24.40
C ARG A 285 -1.27 -9.10 24.67
N GLU A 286 -1.64 -8.85 25.92
CA GLU A 286 -3.00 -8.48 26.29
C GLU A 286 -3.39 -7.09 25.76
N ALA A 287 -2.53 -6.09 25.95
CA ALA A 287 -2.77 -4.72 25.53
C ALA A 287 -2.75 -4.54 23.99
N VAL A 288 -1.88 -5.29 23.29
CA VAL A 288 -1.67 -5.23 21.84
C VAL A 288 -1.54 -6.65 21.27
N PRO A 289 -2.64 -7.35 20.96
CA PRO A 289 -2.62 -8.77 20.58
C PRO A 289 -1.82 -9.11 19.32
N ILE A 290 -1.51 -8.13 18.48
CA ILE A 290 -0.64 -8.32 17.31
C ILE A 290 0.85 -8.31 17.67
N ALA A 291 1.24 -7.91 18.88
CA ALA A 291 2.62 -7.97 19.37
C ALA A 291 2.99 -9.42 19.73
N ARG A 292 3.26 -10.22 18.72
CA ARG A 292 3.53 -11.66 18.87
C ARG A 292 5.00 -11.95 19.14
N VAL A 293 5.89 -11.18 18.54
CA VAL A 293 7.35 -11.31 18.70
C VAL A 293 7.83 -10.19 19.62
N ILE A 294 8.26 -10.54 20.83
CA ILE A 294 8.67 -9.58 21.87
C ILE A 294 10.04 -9.98 22.37
N TYR A 295 10.96 -9.02 22.36
CA TYR A 295 12.29 -9.14 22.95
C TYR A 295 12.49 -7.98 23.93
N LEU A 296 12.66 -8.31 25.22
CA LEU A 296 12.94 -7.36 26.27
C LEU A 296 14.35 -7.60 26.78
N GLU A 297 15.23 -6.63 26.59
CA GLU A 297 16.62 -6.64 27.07
C GLU A 297 16.69 -5.87 28.40
N PRO A 298 16.99 -6.51 29.53
CA PRO A 298 17.13 -5.82 30.81
C PRO A 298 18.46 -5.07 30.85
N ASP A 299 18.46 -3.87 31.42
CA ASP A 299 19.65 -3.06 31.69
C ASP A 299 19.45 -2.21 32.95
N ILE A 300 20.55 -1.82 33.59
CA ILE A 300 20.53 -0.91 34.72
C ILE A 300 20.58 0.53 34.19
N TYR A 301 19.55 1.33 34.48
CA TYR A 301 19.50 2.71 34.02
C TYR A 301 20.58 3.57 34.67
N ASN A 302 21.55 4.05 33.90
CA ASN A 302 22.59 4.92 34.37
C ASN A 302 22.33 6.37 33.91
N GLU A 303 21.79 7.20 34.80
CA GLU A 303 21.51 8.61 34.52
C GLU A 303 22.77 9.43 34.11
N ALA A 304 23.93 9.09 34.62
CA ALA A 304 25.19 9.78 34.29
C ALA A 304 25.59 9.50 32.84
N ALA A 305 25.43 8.26 32.36
CA ALA A 305 25.66 7.88 30.97
C ALA A 305 24.62 8.54 30.02
N ALA A 306 23.37 8.66 30.45
CA ALA A 306 22.31 9.32 29.69
C ALA A 306 22.58 10.84 29.53
N ARG A 307 23.14 11.50 30.55
CA ARG A 307 23.49 12.94 30.50
C ARG A 307 24.77 13.22 29.72
N SER A 308 25.74 12.32 29.71
CA SER A 308 27.03 12.49 29.04
C SER A 308 26.99 12.38 27.51
N GLY A 309 25.82 12.05 26.94
CA GLY A 309 25.67 11.83 25.49
C GLY A 309 26.34 10.56 24.96
N THR A 310 26.95 9.76 25.83
CA THR A 310 27.56 8.46 25.53
C THR A 310 26.53 7.32 25.49
N ASN A 311 25.24 7.66 25.41
CA ASN A 311 24.20 6.64 25.23
C ASN A 311 24.42 5.93 23.89
N PRO A 312 24.70 4.60 23.88
CA PRO A 312 24.98 3.83 22.66
C PRO A 312 23.85 3.94 21.62
N ALA A 313 22.61 4.13 22.08
CA ALA A 313 21.46 4.32 21.21
C ALA A 313 21.48 5.67 20.45
N LYS A 314 22.10 6.73 21.03
CA LYS A 314 22.25 8.02 20.36
C LYS A 314 23.39 8.00 19.35
N ASN A 315 24.46 7.25 19.63
CA ASN A 315 25.59 7.08 18.74
C ASN A 315 25.24 6.16 17.57
N ALA A 316 24.52 5.06 17.78
CA ALA A 316 24.00 4.21 16.69
C ALA A 316 23.04 4.95 15.74
N ALA A 317 22.29 5.93 16.23
CA ALA A 317 21.45 6.80 15.40
C ALA A 317 22.26 7.89 14.64
N LYS A 318 23.43 8.23 15.14
CA LYS A 318 24.35 9.18 14.50
C LYS A 318 25.21 8.50 13.43
N ASP A 319 25.63 7.28 13.71
CA ASP A 319 26.39 6.42 12.78
C ASP A 319 25.52 5.90 11.64
N ALA A 320 24.19 5.77 11.85
CA ALA A 320 23.23 5.45 10.81
C ALA A 320 22.90 6.63 9.85
N LYS A 321 23.28 7.87 10.24
CA LYS A 321 23.39 9.01 9.32
C LYS A 321 24.83 9.07 8.86
N GLY A 322 25.15 8.34 7.80
CA GLY A 322 26.42 8.45 7.10
C GLY A 322 26.77 9.91 6.81
N PRO A 323 28.06 10.23 6.57
CA PRO A 323 28.47 11.57 6.26
C PRO A 323 27.64 12.08 5.09
N ALA A 324 27.02 13.26 5.26
CA ALA A 324 26.37 13.95 4.17
C ALA A 324 27.39 14.07 3.03
N GLU A 325 27.08 13.48 1.91
CA GLU A 325 27.88 13.56 0.69
C GLU A 325 27.95 15.05 0.31
N GLU A 326 29.07 15.68 0.63
CA GLU A 326 29.37 17.01 0.14
C GLU A 326 29.43 16.92 -1.39
N ALA A 327 28.46 17.52 -2.04
CA ALA A 327 28.44 17.67 -3.49
C ALA A 327 29.73 18.37 -3.92
N PRO A 328 30.50 17.85 -4.89
CA PRO A 328 31.73 18.51 -5.33
C PRO A 328 31.37 19.86 -5.97
N ASP A 329 31.98 20.91 -5.44
CA ASP A 329 31.92 22.25 -6.00
C ASP A 329 32.25 22.22 -7.50
N ALA A 330 31.28 22.55 -8.32
CA ALA A 330 31.45 22.74 -9.73
C ALA A 330 32.28 24.00 -9.95
N LYS A 331 33.60 23.86 -10.04
CA LYS A 331 34.48 24.87 -10.61
C LYS A 331 34.11 25.03 -12.09
N GLY A 332 33.54 26.16 -12.41
CA GLY A 332 33.29 26.60 -13.79
C GLY A 332 34.59 26.68 -14.62
N PRO A 333 34.50 26.48 -15.94
CA PRO A 333 35.65 26.54 -16.82
C PRO A 333 36.22 27.97 -16.87
N SER A 334 37.50 28.11 -16.55
CA SER A 334 38.28 29.30 -16.80
C SER A 334 38.46 29.54 -18.30
N ASP A 335 38.03 30.69 -18.76
CA ASP A 335 38.21 31.25 -20.10
C ASP A 335 39.72 31.54 -20.37
N PRO A 336 40.31 31.07 -21.47
CA PRO A 336 41.61 31.48 -21.91
C PRO A 336 41.52 32.40 -23.12
N THR A 337 41.29 33.69 -22.92
CA THR A 337 41.64 34.70 -23.90
C THR A 337 42.47 35.77 -23.22
N GLU A 338 43.77 35.76 -23.50
CA GLU A 338 44.64 36.87 -23.73
C GLU A 338 46.11 36.39 -23.67
N THR A 339 46.76 36.36 -24.83
CA THR A 339 47.99 37.16 -25.00
C THR A 339 48.49 37.06 -26.42
N SER A 340 48.59 38.21 -26.98
CA SER A 340 49.43 38.64 -28.08
C SER A 340 50.93 38.30 -27.88
N HIS A 341 51.58 37.84 -28.85
CA HIS A 341 52.81 38.17 -29.61
C HIS A 341 53.32 36.94 -30.31
#